data_58990fe13b4760f3ba7c258842b021e5
#
_entry.id   58990fe13b4760f3ba7c258842b021e5
#
_cell.length_a   1.000
_cell.length_b   1.000
_cell.length_c   1.000
_cell.angle_alpha   90.00
_cell.angle_beta   90.00
_cell.angle_gamma   90.00
#
_symmetry.space_group_name_H-M   'P 1'
#
loop_
_entity.id
_entity.type
_entity.pdbx_description
1 polymer ?
#
loop_
_entity_poly.entity_id
_entity_poly.type
_entity_poly.pdbx_seq_one_letter_code
_entity_poly.pdbx_strand_id
1 'polypeptide(L)'
;MFVNSGTAAYERNLSKGSFHNYYNSGSNVLHSYGLFLPNFQNMGSFTDRLKHIKIIRKLVYVLVGSFSYPALAIINKLKISGTENFSSLPNKNVLFVSNHQTYFADVITFLHIFCATKWGKKNRLGIPYYLLNPFTRVYFVSAEETMKKSLLTKLFALAGALTVKRAWLAKNESEKRKGLNPGDTRQIARALENNWVITFPQGTTKPFAPGRKGTALIIKQTKPVVIPVVISGFWRAFDKKGLRLKKKGTQLSVKFKEPLNIDYEASTDVILAQLMDAIEQSKEYMMKGAHHWPKEIVHSS
;
A
#
# COMPACT_ATOMS: atom_id res chain seq x y z
N MET A 1 38.58 42.90 45.64
CA MET A 1 39.92 43.33 45.18
C MET A 1 39.90 43.18 43.64
N PHE A 2 39.93 44.37 43.00
CA PHE A 2 40.28 44.63 41.59
C PHE A 2 39.65 43.82 40.46
N VAL A 3 38.65 44.31 39.67
CA VAL A 3 38.68 45.43 38.69
C VAL A 3 39.62 45.13 37.49
N ASN A 4 39.24 45.05 36.28
CA ASN A 4 38.87 45.94 35.21
C ASN A 4 39.07 45.19 33.87
N SER A 5 38.21 45.25 32.91
CA SER A 5 37.93 46.29 31.87
C SER A 5 38.79 46.20 30.62
N GLY A 6 38.17 46.43 29.50
CA GLY A 6 38.73 46.83 28.23
C GLY A 6 38.03 46.20 27.04
N THR A 7 37.00 46.63 26.53
CA THR A 7 36.56 47.65 25.55
C THR A 7 37.52 47.99 24.42
N ALA A 8 36.87 48.06 23.25
CA ALA A 8 37.21 48.87 22.09
C ALA A 8 38.17 48.25 21.09
N ALA A 9 37.89 48.31 19.89
CA ALA A 9 37.28 49.12 18.87
C ALA A 9 38.07 49.06 17.58
N TYR A 10 37.39 49.20 16.53
CA TYR A 10 37.61 50.11 15.42
C TYR A 10 38.31 49.58 14.18
N GLU A 11 37.55 49.60 13.18
CA GLU A 11 37.51 50.33 11.93
C GLU A 11 38.42 49.91 10.79
N ARG A 12 37.72 49.84 9.67
CA ARG A 12 38.04 50.31 8.31
C ARG A 12 39.17 49.69 7.53
N ASN A 13 38.80 49.12 6.39
CA ASN A 13 39.20 49.74 5.13
C ASN A 13 38.33 49.32 3.93
N LEU A 14 37.73 50.33 3.38
CA LEU A 14 37.14 50.42 2.05
C LEU A 14 38.29 50.43 1.01
N SER A 15 38.12 49.78 -0.12
CA SER A 15 38.24 50.44 -1.41
C SER A 15 38.17 49.47 -2.61
N LYS A 16 37.27 49.84 -3.50
CA LYS A 16 37.39 49.93 -4.97
C LYS A 16 37.59 48.63 -5.74
N GLY A 17 36.77 48.32 -6.63
CA GLY A 17 36.07 48.90 -7.75
C GLY A 17 36.06 47.82 -8.78
N SER A 18 35.21 47.60 -9.67
CA SER A 18 34.72 48.38 -10.76
C SER A 18 33.72 47.55 -11.56
N PHE A 19 32.59 48.07 -11.83
CA PHE A 19 31.80 48.03 -13.07
C PHE A 19 32.10 46.95 -14.15
N HIS A 20 31.09 46.19 -14.56
CA HIS A 20 30.50 46.32 -15.89
C HIS A 20 29.07 45.79 -15.96
N ASN A 21 28.20 46.67 -16.33
CA ASN A 21 26.86 46.61 -16.90
C ASN A 21 26.83 45.69 -18.16
N TYR A 22 25.71 45.11 -18.53
CA TYR A 22 24.57 45.64 -19.27
C TYR A 22 23.73 44.46 -19.86
N TYR A 23 22.43 44.70 -19.85
CA TYR A 23 21.38 44.20 -20.74
C TYR A 23 20.93 42.73 -20.59
N ASN A 24 19.71 42.52 -20.11
CA ASN A 24 18.58 42.57 -20.99
C ASN A 24 17.25 42.68 -20.20
N SER A 25 16.56 43.70 -20.55
CA SER A 25 15.16 43.97 -20.22
C SER A 25 14.27 43.06 -21.08
N GLY A 26 13.25 42.52 -20.49
CA GLY A 26 12.19 41.93 -21.30
C GLY A 26 11.21 41.09 -20.48
N SER A 27 10.10 41.73 -20.21
CA SER A 27 8.79 41.19 -19.93
C SER A 27 8.41 40.87 -18.48
N ASN A 28 8.16 41.91 -17.73
CA ASN A 28 7.03 41.98 -16.79
C ASN A 28 5.74 42.02 -17.60
N VAL A 29 4.91 41.00 -17.56
CA VAL A 29 3.44 40.96 -17.54
C VAL A 29 3.04 39.49 -17.43
N LEU A 30 2.74 39.04 -16.23
CA LEU A 30 1.82 37.95 -15.90
C LEU A 30 1.82 37.72 -14.38
N HIS A 31 1.56 38.81 -13.68
CA HIS A 31 1.18 38.73 -12.27
C HIS A 31 -0.33 38.98 -12.22
N SER A 32 -1.10 37.93 -12.30
CA SER A 32 -2.48 37.89 -11.77
C SER A 32 -3.17 36.59 -12.17
N TYR A 33 -2.77 35.50 -11.59
CA TYR A 33 -3.66 34.37 -11.27
C TYR A 33 -2.88 33.52 -10.25
N GLY A 34 -3.24 33.69 -8.97
CA GLY A 34 -2.61 32.99 -7.87
C GLY A 34 -2.92 31.49 -7.90
N LEU A 35 -2.21 30.74 -8.72
CA LEU A 35 -2.03 29.33 -8.56
C LEU A 35 -0.84 29.13 -7.61
N PHE A 36 -1.15 28.84 -6.38
CA PHE A 36 -0.18 28.39 -5.38
C PHE A 36 0.45 27.09 -5.88
N LEU A 37 1.52 27.19 -6.67
CA LEU A 37 2.34 26.05 -7.05
C LEU A 37 3.25 25.72 -5.85
N PRO A 38 3.15 24.56 -5.25
CA PRO A 38 4.05 24.17 -4.17
C PRO A 38 5.49 24.08 -4.68
N ASN A 39 6.42 24.51 -3.85
CA ASN A 39 7.86 24.58 -4.09
C ASN A 39 8.45 23.27 -4.60
N PHE A 40 8.91 23.23 -5.86
CA PHE A 40 9.18 22.01 -6.65
C PHE A 40 10.57 21.39 -6.41
N GLN A 41 11.38 21.89 -5.48
CA GLN A 41 12.80 21.46 -5.37
C GLN A 41 13.05 20.23 -4.49
N ASN A 42 12.04 19.71 -3.76
CA ASN A 42 12.20 18.55 -2.87
C ASN A 42 11.19 17.42 -3.09
N MET A 43 10.58 17.31 -4.26
CA MET A 43 9.63 16.24 -4.56
C MET A 43 10.29 15.19 -5.43
N GLY A 44 10.23 13.94 -4.96
CA GLY A 44 10.69 12.76 -5.66
C GLY A 44 10.17 12.63 -7.10
N SER A 45 10.46 11.54 -7.76
CA SER A 45 10.09 11.25 -9.16
C SER A 45 8.71 11.82 -9.53
N PHE A 46 8.53 12.23 -10.79
CA PHE A 46 7.24 12.69 -11.36
C PHE A 46 6.06 11.76 -10.99
N THR A 47 6.31 10.45 -10.94
CA THR A 47 5.35 9.45 -10.48
C THR A 47 4.93 9.62 -9.02
N ASP A 48 5.82 10.06 -8.14
CA ASP A 48 5.49 10.29 -6.72
C ASP A 48 4.62 11.53 -6.55
N ARG A 49 4.83 12.54 -7.38
CA ARG A 49 3.94 13.72 -7.43
C ARG A 49 2.54 13.35 -7.90
N LEU A 50 2.40 12.51 -8.90
CA LEU A 50 1.11 12.06 -9.43
C LEU A 50 0.33 11.18 -8.43
N LYS A 51 1.00 10.41 -7.56
CA LYS A 51 0.35 9.63 -6.50
C LYS A 51 -0.50 10.47 -5.55
N HIS A 52 -0.11 11.71 -5.30
CA HIS A 52 -0.84 12.63 -4.43
C HIS A 52 -2.03 13.32 -5.10
N ILE A 53 -2.14 13.26 -6.42
CA ILE A 53 -3.26 13.89 -7.13
C ILE A 53 -4.48 12.98 -7.07
N LYS A 54 -5.41 13.29 -6.18
CA LYS A 54 -6.66 12.53 -5.95
C LYS A 54 -7.45 12.23 -7.24
N ILE A 55 -7.43 13.15 -8.21
CA ILE A 55 -8.14 13.00 -9.48
C ILE A 55 -7.54 11.87 -10.31
N ILE A 56 -6.21 11.84 -10.48
CA ILE A 56 -5.53 10.79 -11.25
C ILE A 56 -5.79 9.43 -10.63
N ARG A 57 -5.76 9.35 -9.30
CA ARG A 57 -6.06 8.12 -8.59
C ARG A 57 -7.49 7.64 -8.84
N LYS A 58 -8.47 8.54 -8.83
CA LYS A 58 -9.86 8.21 -9.20
C LYS A 58 -9.95 7.71 -10.65
N LEU A 59 -9.28 8.37 -11.59
CA LEU A 59 -9.25 7.92 -12.99
C LEU A 59 -8.65 6.52 -13.14
N VAL A 60 -7.57 6.23 -12.42
CA VAL A 60 -6.97 4.89 -12.39
C VAL A 60 -7.96 3.85 -11.85
N TYR A 61 -8.69 4.16 -10.78
CA TYR A 61 -9.71 3.27 -10.22
C TYR A 61 -10.85 3.02 -11.21
N VAL A 62 -11.32 4.07 -11.90
CA VAL A 62 -12.35 3.93 -12.94
C VAL A 62 -11.85 3.03 -14.07
N LEU A 63 -10.66 3.31 -14.59
CA LEU A 63 -10.08 2.55 -15.70
C LEU A 63 -9.88 1.07 -15.30
N VAL A 64 -9.10 0.82 -14.27
CA VAL A 64 -8.81 -0.55 -13.81
C VAL A 64 -10.08 -1.26 -13.39
N GLY A 65 -10.98 -0.57 -12.69
CA GLY A 65 -12.24 -1.12 -12.22
C GLY A 65 -13.18 -1.52 -13.38
N SER A 66 -13.33 -0.69 -14.39
CA SER A 66 -14.19 -1.00 -15.54
C SER A 66 -13.71 -2.24 -16.30
N PHE A 67 -12.39 -2.40 -16.47
CA PHE A 67 -11.84 -3.58 -17.14
C PHE A 67 -11.86 -4.84 -16.29
N SER A 68 -11.69 -4.72 -14.98
CA SER A 68 -11.61 -5.90 -14.09
C SER A 68 -12.98 -6.40 -13.59
N TYR A 69 -13.97 -5.51 -13.50
CA TYR A 69 -15.31 -5.85 -13.01
C TYR A 69 -15.94 -7.07 -13.70
N PRO A 70 -15.95 -7.18 -15.05
CA PRO A 70 -16.53 -8.33 -15.73
C PRO A 70 -15.85 -9.65 -15.33
N ALA A 71 -14.53 -9.66 -15.18
CA ALA A 71 -13.79 -10.86 -14.79
C ALA A 71 -14.12 -11.34 -13.38
N LEU A 72 -14.42 -10.41 -12.47
CA LEU A 72 -14.72 -10.72 -11.07
C LEU A 72 -16.19 -11.05 -10.83
N ALA A 73 -17.11 -10.25 -11.38
CA ALA A 73 -18.52 -10.27 -11.02
C ALA A 73 -19.42 -10.97 -12.04
N ILE A 74 -18.99 -11.09 -13.31
CA ILE A 74 -19.79 -11.67 -14.39
C ILE A 74 -19.24 -13.04 -14.80
N ILE A 75 -17.95 -13.10 -15.13
CA ILE A 75 -17.31 -14.31 -15.64
C ILE A 75 -17.05 -15.32 -14.53
N ASN A 76 -16.68 -14.84 -13.34
CA ASN A 76 -16.46 -15.66 -12.14
C ASN A 76 -17.55 -15.39 -11.09
N LYS A 77 -17.59 -16.26 -10.07
CA LYS A 77 -18.58 -16.18 -8.99
C LYS A 77 -17.90 -15.63 -7.73
N LEU A 78 -17.85 -14.30 -7.60
CA LEU A 78 -17.26 -13.66 -6.42
C LEU A 78 -18.22 -13.70 -5.23
N LYS A 79 -17.83 -14.44 -4.19
CA LYS A 79 -18.52 -14.49 -2.88
C LYS A 79 -17.76 -13.57 -1.91
N ILE A 80 -18.46 -12.63 -1.32
CA ILE A 80 -17.95 -11.69 -0.33
C ILE A 80 -18.68 -11.93 0.99
N SER A 81 -18.01 -11.83 2.13
CA SER A 81 -18.62 -11.90 3.46
C SER A 81 -17.85 -11.05 4.46
N GLY A 82 -18.51 -10.58 5.52
CA GLY A 82 -17.90 -9.81 6.61
C GLY A 82 -17.78 -8.30 6.34
N THR A 83 -18.37 -7.78 5.24
CA THR A 83 -18.33 -6.33 4.97
C THR A 83 -19.41 -5.54 5.70
N GLU A 84 -20.34 -6.20 6.35
CA GLU A 84 -21.39 -5.60 7.20
C GLU A 84 -20.81 -4.79 8.35
N ASN A 85 -19.66 -5.22 8.86
CA ASN A 85 -18.98 -4.59 10.00
C ASN A 85 -18.16 -3.33 9.60
N PHE A 86 -18.05 -3.02 8.30
CA PHE A 86 -17.23 -1.88 7.85
C PHE A 86 -17.81 -0.52 8.27
N SER A 87 -19.11 -0.45 8.54
CA SER A 87 -19.75 0.77 9.03
C SER A 87 -19.26 1.19 10.43
N SER A 88 -18.84 0.22 11.25
CA SER A 88 -18.29 0.45 12.60
C SER A 88 -16.78 0.74 12.59
N LEU A 89 -16.08 0.53 11.45
CA LEU A 89 -14.66 0.77 11.35
C LEU A 89 -14.34 2.27 11.31
N PRO A 90 -13.28 2.70 11.99
CA PRO A 90 -12.82 4.08 11.90
C PRO A 90 -12.38 4.39 10.46
N ASN A 91 -12.50 5.65 10.07
CA ASN A 91 -12.10 6.09 8.72
C ASN A 91 -10.59 6.11 8.48
N LYS A 92 -9.79 5.84 9.51
CA LYS A 92 -8.33 5.83 9.52
C LYS A 92 -7.80 4.76 10.46
N ASN A 93 -6.52 4.46 10.33
CA ASN A 93 -5.79 3.50 11.19
C ASN A 93 -6.43 2.10 11.22
N VAL A 94 -6.82 1.60 10.04
CA VAL A 94 -7.30 0.23 9.83
C VAL A 94 -6.32 -0.50 8.94
N LEU A 95 -5.83 -1.64 9.40
CA LEU A 95 -4.92 -2.51 8.68
C LEU A 95 -5.61 -3.82 8.30
N PHE A 96 -5.85 -4.00 7.02
CA PHE A 96 -6.34 -5.27 6.48
C PHE A 96 -5.15 -6.19 6.22
N VAL A 97 -5.16 -7.36 6.86
CA VAL A 97 -4.10 -8.36 6.75
C VAL A 97 -4.64 -9.56 6.02
N SER A 98 -4.06 -9.92 4.87
CA SER A 98 -4.57 -10.99 4.01
C SER A 98 -3.50 -11.96 3.55
N ASN A 99 -3.91 -13.20 3.28
CA ASN A 99 -3.14 -14.09 2.41
C ASN A 99 -3.14 -13.54 0.97
N HIS A 100 -2.23 -14.03 0.12
CA HIS A 100 -2.02 -13.49 -1.23
C HIS A 100 -1.98 -14.62 -2.25
N GLN A 101 -2.77 -14.53 -3.31
CA GLN A 101 -2.86 -15.57 -4.33
C GLN A 101 -2.38 -15.12 -5.71
N THR A 102 -2.56 -13.84 -6.04
CA THR A 102 -2.12 -13.26 -7.32
C THR A 102 -1.59 -11.83 -7.10
N TYR A 103 -0.68 -11.35 -7.94
CA TYR A 103 -0.06 -10.04 -7.69
C TYR A 103 -1.03 -8.87 -7.76
N PHE A 104 -2.02 -8.90 -8.66
CA PHE A 104 -2.90 -7.75 -8.91
C PHE A 104 -4.38 -8.04 -8.68
N ALA A 105 -4.91 -9.23 -9.08
CA ALA A 105 -6.35 -9.48 -8.96
C ALA A 105 -6.86 -9.40 -7.52
N ASP A 106 -6.06 -9.81 -6.55
CA ASP A 106 -6.40 -9.73 -5.13
C ASP A 106 -6.62 -8.27 -4.71
N VAL A 107 -5.63 -7.41 -5.01
CA VAL A 107 -5.70 -5.97 -4.67
C VAL A 107 -6.83 -5.28 -5.41
N ILE A 108 -7.00 -5.56 -6.70
CA ILE A 108 -8.10 -5.02 -7.51
C ILE A 108 -9.44 -5.39 -6.89
N THR A 109 -9.59 -6.64 -6.45
CA THR A 109 -10.84 -7.09 -5.82
C THR A 109 -11.10 -6.35 -4.50
N PHE A 110 -10.09 -6.13 -3.68
CA PHE A 110 -10.23 -5.31 -2.47
C PHE A 110 -10.67 -3.89 -2.80
N LEU A 111 -10.07 -3.25 -3.81
CA LEU A 111 -10.47 -1.91 -4.23
C LEU A 111 -11.94 -1.86 -4.65
N HIS A 112 -12.42 -2.85 -5.41
CA HIS A 112 -13.84 -2.97 -5.76
C HIS A 112 -14.72 -3.12 -4.51
N ILE A 113 -14.36 -4.02 -3.59
CA ILE A 113 -15.15 -4.28 -2.38
C ILE A 113 -15.25 -3.04 -1.51
N PHE A 114 -14.13 -2.35 -1.27
CA PHE A 114 -14.13 -1.14 -0.46
C PHE A 114 -14.94 -0.01 -1.09
N CYS A 115 -14.85 0.17 -2.41
CA CYS A 115 -15.68 1.12 -3.12
C CYS A 115 -17.17 0.75 -3.01
N ALA A 116 -17.53 -0.51 -3.27
CA ALA A 116 -18.92 -0.99 -3.19
C ALA A 116 -19.49 -0.81 -1.77
N THR A 117 -18.72 -1.15 -0.74
CA THR A 117 -19.14 -1.02 0.67
C THR A 117 -19.36 0.44 1.06
N LYS A 118 -18.49 1.36 0.63
CA LYS A 118 -18.70 2.80 0.86
C LYS A 118 -19.91 3.37 0.13
N TRP A 119 -20.41 2.66 -0.88
CA TRP A 119 -21.70 2.93 -1.55
C TRP A 119 -22.87 2.12 -0.96
N GLY A 120 -22.73 1.61 0.26
CA GLY A 120 -23.77 0.89 1.00
C GLY A 120 -24.02 -0.54 0.53
N LYS A 121 -23.16 -1.11 -0.35
CA LYS A 121 -23.29 -2.52 -0.76
C LYS A 121 -22.62 -3.41 0.29
N LYS A 122 -23.39 -4.30 0.92
CA LYS A 122 -22.87 -5.26 1.90
C LYS A 122 -22.74 -6.64 1.24
N ASN A 123 -21.59 -7.28 1.41
CA ASN A 123 -21.29 -8.65 0.93
C ASN A 123 -21.54 -8.89 -0.58
N ARG A 124 -21.52 -7.84 -1.38
CA ARG A 124 -21.67 -7.91 -2.83
C ARG A 124 -21.06 -6.68 -3.52
N LEU A 125 -20.66 -6.81 -4.78
CA LEU A 125 -20.28 -5.66 -5.59
C LEU A 125 -21.50 -4.90 -6.12
N GLY A 126 -22.52 -5.63 -6.57
CA GLY A 126 -23.67 -5.03 -7.29
C GLY A 126 -23.22 -4.37 -8.60
N ILE A 127 -24.08 -3.54 -9.18
CA ILE A 127 -23.74 -2.75 -10.38
C ILE A 127 -22.63 -1.74 -10.00
N PRO A 128 -21.59 -1.55 -10.84
CA PRO A 128 -20.39 -0.84 -10.47
C PRO A 128 -20.51 0.70 -10.49
N TYR A 129 -21.65 1.25 -10.10
CA TYR A 129 -21.86 2.71 -9.98
C TYR A 129 -20.87 3.37 -9.02
N TYR A 130 -20.29 2.63 -8.06
CA TYR A 130 -19.25 3.11 -7.18
C TYR A 130 -17.98 3.56 -7.93
N LEU A 131 -17.79 3.15 -9.19
CA LEU A 131 -16.69 3.63 -10.03
C LEU A 131 -16.88 5.09 -10.47
N LEU A 132 -18.10 5.63 -10.45
CA LEU A 132 -18.34 7.06 -10.74
C LEU A 132 -17.70 7.98 -9.69
N ASN A 133 -17.62 7.52 -8.44
CA ASN A 133 -16.90 8.21 -7.38
C ASN A 133 -16.20 7.20 -6.44
N PRO A 134 -15.07 6.63 -6.86
CA PRO A 134 -14.41 5.57 -6.14
C PRO A 134 -13.81 6.04 -4.80
N PHE A 135 -13.84 5.14 -3.81
CA PHE A 135 -13.19 5.34 -2.52
C PHE A 135 -11.70 5.12 -2.65
N THR A 136 -10.93 6.19 -2.63
CA THR A 136 -9.49 6.16 -2.88
C THR A 136 -8.61 6.26 -1.62
N ARG A 137 -9.21 6.23 -0.42
CA ARG A 137 -8.47 6.29 0.87
C ARG A 137 -8.00 4.91 1.33
N VAL A 138 -7.55 4.09 0.39
CA VAL A 138 -6.99 2.76 0.63
C VAL A 138 -5.62 2.68 -0.01
N TYR A 139 -4.65 2.21 0.73
CA TYR A 139 -3.29 1.93 0.27
C TYR A 139 -3.00 0.44 0.40
N PHE A 140 -2.05 -0.06 -0.38
CA PHE A 140 -1.62 -1.45 -0.27
C PHE A 140 -0.10 -1.55 -0.31
N VAL A 141 0.43 -2.44 0.54
CA VAL A 141 1.88 -2.68 0.60
C VAL A 141 2.29 -3.58 -0.55
N SER A 142 3.29 -3.16 -1.30
CA SER A 142 3.82 -3.87 -2.45
C SER A 142 5.34 -3.85 -2.49
N ALA A 143 5.94 -4.88 -3.07
CA ALA A 143 7.38 -4.92 -3.25
C ALA A 143 7.84 -3.97 -4.36
N GLU A 144 8.89 -3.21 -4.10
CA GLU A 144 9.47 -2.22 -5.05
C GLU A 144 9.84 -2.88 -6.38
N GLU A 145 10.43 -4.08 -6.34
CA GLU A 145 10.84 -4.83 -7.54
C GLU A 145 9.67 -5.22 -8.43
N THR A 146 8.47 -5.39 -7.83
CA THR A 146 7.26 -5.69 -8.58
C THR A 146 6.74 -4.46 -9.31
N MET A 147 6.94 -3.27 -8.73
CA MET A 147 6.38 -2.01 -9.24
C MET A 147 7.23 -1.31 -10.30
N LYS A 148 8.48 -1.75 -10.53
CA LYS A 148 9.38 -1.10 -11.50
C LYS A 148 9.32 -1.69 -12.92
N LYS A 149 8.67 -2.83 -13.13
CA LYS A 149 8.89 -3.69 -14.33
C LYS A 149 8.03 -3.38 -15.55
N SER A 150 6.93 -2.63 -15.45
CA SER A 150 6.05 -2.38 -16.60
C SER A 150 5.22 -1.10 -16.45
N LEU A 151 4.64 -0.62 -17.57
CA LEU A 151 3.71 0.51 -17.57
C LEU A 151 2.50 0.24 -16.66
N LEU A 152 2.02 -0.99 -16.64
CA LEU A 152 0.90 -1.42 -15.80
C LEU A 152 1.24 -1.31 -14.32
N THR A 153 2.44 -1.69 -13.90
CA THR A 153 2.87 -1.56 -12.50
C THR A 153 2.99 -0.09 -12.07
N LYS A 154 3.34 0.81 -12.99
CA LYS A 154 3.30 2.26 -12.74
C LYS A 154 1.86 2.73 -12.50
N LEU A 155 0.88 2.21 -13.25
CA LEU A 155 -0.54 2.49 -13.06
C LEU A 155 -1.01 2.05 -11.65
N PHE A 156 -0.62 0.85 -11.21
CA PHE A 156 -0.91 0.37 -9.85
C PHE A 156 -0.20 1.20 -8.77
N ALA A 157 1.00 1.69 -9.05
CA ALA A 157 1.66 2.63 -8.14
C ALA A 157 0.82 3.91 -7.93
N LEU A 158 0.18 4.41 -8.98
CA LEU A 158 -0.78 5.53 -8.89
C LEU A 158 -2.05 5.16 -8.13
N ALA A 159 -2.47 3.89 -8.14
CA ALA A 159 -3.62 3.41 -7.37
C ALA A 159 -3.41 3.37 -5.84
N GLY A 160 -2.19 3.60 -5.36
CA GLY A 160 -1.90 3.68 -3.92
C GLY A 160 -0.99 2.60 -3.39
N ALA A 161 -0.07 2.09 -4.20
CA ALA A 161 0.97 1.20 -3.71
C ALA A 161 1.95 1.93 -2.77
N LEU A 162 2.16 1.35 -1.61
CA LEU A 162 3.26 1.67 -0.70
C LEU A 162 4.39 0.69 -0.99
N THR A 163 5.44 1.16 -1.63
CA THR A 163 6.52 0.27 -2.05
C THR A 163 7.50 0.04 -0.92
N VAL A 164 7.79 -1.22 -0.63
CA VAL A 164 8.78 -1.64 0.37
C VAL A 164 9.89 -2.43 -0.29
N LYS A 165 11.12 -2.22 0.18
CA LYS A 165 12.27 -3.01 -0.25
C LYS A 165 12.27 -4.36 0.46
N ARG A 166 12.47 -5.44 -0.30
CA ARG A 166 12.58 -6.78 0.26
C ARG A 166 13.99 -7.01 0.79
N ALA A 167 14.19 -6.87 2.11
CA ALA A 167 15.48 -7.06 2.74
C ALA A 167 16.14 -8.43 2.44
N TRP A 168 15.35 -9.49 2.26
CA TRP A 168 15.87 -10.83 1.95
C TRP A 168 16.34 -11.02 0.50
N LEU A 169 16.02 -10.07 -0.40
CA LEU A 169 16.55 -10.04 -1.77
C LEU A 169 17.80 -9.16 -1.90
N ALA A 170 18.24 -8.56 -0.81
CA ALA A 170 19.45 -7.74 -0.81
C ALA A 170 20.66 -8.61 -1.15
N LYS A 171 21.55 -8.08 -1.98
CA LYS A 171 22.79 -8.77 -2.39
C LYS A 171 23.78 -8.91 -1.23
N ASN A 172 23.73 -8.02 -0.25
CA ASN A 172 24.65 -7.95 0.86
C ASN A 172 24.04 -8.53 2.14
N GLU A 173 24.79 -9.36 2.86
CA GLU A 173 24.39 -9.98 4.14
C GLU A 173 24.02 -8.94 5.21
N SER A 174 24.68 -7.80 5.23
CA SER A 174 24.39 -6.70 6.16
C SER A 174 23.00 -6.07 5.92
N GLU A 175 22.54 -6.00 4.67
CA GLU A 175 21.21 -5.50 4.33
C GLU A 175 20.12 -6.55 4.60
N LYS A 176 20.42 -7.85 4.41
CA LYS A 176 19.49 -8.94 4.76
C LYS A 176 19.15 -8.97 6.25
N ARG A 177 20.12 -8.63 7.11
CA ARG A 177 19.97 -8.62 8.58
C ARG A 177 19.17 -7.43 9.12
N LYS A 178 19.04 -6.35 8.34
CA LYS A 178 18.39 -5.09 8.80
C LYS A 178 16.86 -5.12 8.88
N GLY A 179 16.20 -6.20 8.43
CA GLY A 179 14.73 -6.28 8.42
C GLY A 179 14.06 -5.24 7.52
N LEU A 180 12.93 -4.69 7.95
CA LEU A 180 12.27 -3.58 7.25
C LEU A 180 13.11 -2.30 7.34
N ASN A 181 13.24 -1.61 6.20
CA ASN A 181 13.86 -0.30 6.18
C ASN A 181 13.03 0.68 7.03
N PRO A 182 13.64 1.46 7.96
CA PRO A 182 12.92 2.45 8.75
C PRO A 182 12.12 3.46 7.91
N GLY A 183 12.56 3.74 6.67
CA GLY A 183 11.83 4.58 5.71
C GLY A 183 10.51 3.95 5.27
N ASP A 184 10.53 2.66 4.96
CA ASP A 184 9.35 1.91 4.51
C ASP A 184 8.31 1.81 5.64
N THR A 185 8.76 1.55 6.88
CA THR A 185 7.89 1.51 8.06
C THR A 185 7.23 2.87 8.31
N ARG A 186 7.99 3.96 8.25
CA ARG A 186 7.45 5.32 8.37
C ARG A 186 6.44 5.67 7.29
N GLN A 187 6.66 5.23 6.05
CA GLN A 187 5.73 5.45 4.95
C GLN A 187 4.39 4.76 5.21
N ILE A 188 4.42 3.50 5.69
CA ILE A 188 3.20 2.74 6.01
C ILE A 188 2.49 3.36 7.23
N ALA A 189 3.23 3.74 8.26
CA ALA A 189 2.69 4.40 9.45
C ALA A 189 1.95 5.70 9.09
N ARG A 190 2.58 6.57 8.29
CA ARG A 190 1.93 7.80 7.78
C ARG A 190 0.68 7.53 6.96
N ALA A 191 0.68 6.46 6.17
CA ALA A 191 -0.51 6.08 5.40
C ALA A 191 -1.65 5.66 6.33
N LEU A 192 -1.37 4.91 7.41
CA LEU A 192 -2.35 4.47 8.41
C LEU A 192 -2.96 5.64 9.19
N GLU A 193 -2.19 6.70 9.48
CA GLU A 193 -2.69 7.88 10.21
C GLU A 193 -3.98 8.46 9.63
N ASN A 194 -4.19 8.35 8.31
CA ASN A 194 -5.31 8.99 7.62
C ASN A 194 -6.11 8.07 6.71
N ASN A 195 -5.71 6.79 6.58
CA ASN A 195 -6.28 5.89 5.58
C ASN A 195 -6.38 4.45 6.10
N TRP A 196 -6.96 3.60 5.28
CA TRP A 196 -6.92 2.16 5.37
C TRP A 196 -5.71 1.62 4.60
N VAL A 197 -5.08 0.58 5.12
CA VAL A 197 -3.93 -0.07 4.48
C VAL A 197 -4.18 -1.56 4.37
N ILE A 198 -3.82 -2.15 3.23
CA ILE A 198 -3.83 -3.59 2.98
C ILE A 198 -2.38 -4.08 3.02
N THR A 199 -2.13 -5.15 3.73
CA THR A 199 -0.82 -5.81 3.77
C THR A 199 -0.95 -7.32 3.62
N PHE A 200 0.12 -7.92 3.09
CA PHE A 200 0.26 -9.36 2.90
C PHE A 200 1.50 -9.82 3.68
N PRO A 201 1.33 -10.37 4.91
CA PRO A 201 2.46 -10.63 5.80
C PRO A 201 3.47 -11.65 5.25
N GLN A 202 3.06 -12.53 4.37
CA GLN A 202 3.93 -13.50 3.71
C GLN A 202 4.87 -12.85 2.67
N GLY A 203 4.47 -11.70 2.08
CA GLY A 203 5.21 -11.01 1.02
C GLY A 203 5.38 -11.84 -0.26
N THR A 204 4.59 -12.88 -0.45
CA THR A 204 4.59 -13.79 -1.60
C THR A 204 3.20 -14.34 -1.84
N THR A 205 2.96 -14.86 -3.05
CA THR A 205 1.73 -15.56 -3.42
C THR A 205 1.80 -17.07 -3.17
N LYS A 206 2.90 -17.57 -2.60
CA LYS A 206 3.01 -18.98 -2.19
C LYS A 206 2.13 -19.22 -0.97
N PRO A 207 1.22 -20.21 -1.00
CA PRO A 207 0.43 -20.56 0.17
C PRO A 207 1.35 -21.10 1.29
N PHE A 208 0.96 -20.84 2.52
CA PHE A 208 1.65 -21.28 3.74
C PHE A 208 3.12 -20.86 3.86
N ALA A 209 3.57 -19.92 3.03
CA ALA A 209 4.89 -19.33 3.20
C ALA A 209 4.99 -18.63 4.57
N PRO A 210 6.16 -18.65 5.22
CA PRO A 210 6.34 -17.99 6.51
C PRO A 210 6.00 -16.51 6.46
N GLY A 211 5.30 -16.01 7.48
CA GLY A 211 5.03 -14.59 7.64
C GLY A 211 6.31 -13.81 7.95
N ARG A 212 6.29 -12.52 7.61
CA ARG A 212 7.40 -11.58 7.84
C ARG A 212 7.11 -10.68 9.04
N LYS A 213 8.07 -10.54 9.96
CA LYS A 213 7.95 -9.74 11.19
C LYS A 213 7.60 -8.26 10.93
N GLY A 214 7.81 -7.78 9.71
CA GLY A 214 7.54 -6.40 9.35
C GLY A 214 6.11 -5.95 9.58
N THR A 215 5.12 -6.79 9.29
CA THR A 215 3.71 -6.47 9.56
C THR A 215 3.45 -6.37 11.07
N ALA A 216 4.01 -7.27 11.87
CA ALA A 216 3.88 -7.23 13.33
C ALA A 216 4.55 -5.99 13.93
N LEU A 217 5.71 -5.56 13.41
CA LEU A 217 6.37 -4.33 13.83
C LEU A 217 5.51 -3.09 13.56
N ILE A 218 4.90 -3.00 12.37
CA ILE A 218 4.00 -1.90 12.02
C ILE A 218 2.81 -1.88 12.98
N ILE A 219 2.22 -3.03 13.29
CA ILE A 219 1.09 -3.15 14.23
C ILE A 219 1.48 -2.64 15.62
N LYS A 220 2.64 -3.04 16.14
CA LYS A 220 3.12 -2.55 17.45
C LYS A 220 3.30 -1.04 17.47
N GLN A 221 3.83 -0.48 16.39
CA GLN A 221 4.15 0.96 16.31
C GLN A 221 2.91 1.83 16.12
N THR A 222 1.94 1.37 15.33
CA THR A 222 0.78 2.20 14.91
C THR A 222 -0.51 1.83 15.61
N LYS A 223 -0.55 0.71 16.33
CA LYS A 223 -1.70 0.18 17.07
C LYS A 223 -3.01 0.31 16.26
N PRO A 224 -3.08 -0.24 15.02
CA PRO A 224 -4.24 -0.10 14.16
C PRO A 224 -5.33 -1.10 14.54
N VAL A 225 -6.57 -0.83 14.13
CA VAL A 225 -7.59 -1.88 14.07
C VAL A 225 -7.16 -2.88 12.99
N VAL A 226 -6.95 -4.14 13.36
CA VAL A 226 -6.46 -5.18 12.45
C VAL A 226 -7.61 -6.07 12.01
N ILE A 227 -7.86 -6.12 10.70
CA ILE A 227 -8.92 -6.93 10.09
C ILE A 227 -8.28 -8.05 9.28
N PRO A 228 -8.41 -9.32 9.70
CA PRO A 228 -7.95 -10.44 8.89
C PRO A 228 -8.86 -10.64 7.69
N VAL A 229 -8.25 -10.97 6.56
CA VAL A 229 -8.98 -11.27 5.32
C VAL A 229 -8.47 -12.57 4.73
N VAL A 230 -9.38 -13.45 4.40
CA VAL A 230 -9.05 -14.73 3.72
C VAL A 230 -9.57 -14.68 2.30
N ILE A 231 -8.67 -14.86 1.34
CA ILE A 231 -9.03 -14.96 -0.07
C ILE A 231 -8.78 -16.37 -0.59
N SER A 232 -9.66 -16.82 -1.50
CA SER A 232 -9.48 -18.11 -2.19
C SER A 232 -10.01 -18.10 -3.62
N GLY A 233 -9.52 -19.03 -4.44
CA GLY A 233 -9.95 -19.24 -5.82
C GLY A 233 -9.23 -18.39 -6.87
N PHE A 234 -8.51 -17.34 -6.48
CA PHE A 234 -7.87 -16.41 -7.44
C PHE A 234 -6.79 -17.08 -8.30
N TRP A 235 -5.94 -17.90 -7.71
CA TRP A 235 -4.91 -18.62 -8.44
C TRP A 235 -5.47 -19.65 -9.46
N ARG A 236 -6.74 -20.08 -9.28
CA ARG A 236 -7.45 -20.94 -10.25
C ARG A 236 -8.00 -20.12 -11.40
N ALA A 237 -8.60 -18.96 -11.10
CA ALA A 237 -9.24 -18.10 -12.09
C ALA A 237 -8.24 -17.33 -12.94
N PHE A 238 -7.13 -16.90 -12.35
CA PHE A 238 -6.17 -15.98 -12.97
C PHE A 238 -4.75 -16.57 -13.03
N ASP A 239 -3.93 -15.99 -13.90
CA ASP A 239 -2.49 -16.22 -13.91
C ASP A 239 -1.82 -15.67 -12.63
N LYS A 240 -0.55 -15.98 -12.41
CA LYS A 240 0.21 -15.54 -11.24
C LYS A 240 0.22 -14.02 -11.08
N LYS A 241 0.19 -13.27 -12.18
CA LYS A 241 0.08 -11.81 -12.14
C LYS A 241 -1.32 -11.35 -11.75
N GLY A 242 -2.35 -12.16 -11.99
CA GLY A 242 -3.74 -11.78 -11.74
C GLY A 242 -4.31 -10.85 -12.81
N LEU A 243 -3.80 -10.93 -14.03
CA LEU A 243 -4.18 -10.08 -15.16
C LEU A 243 -4.86 -10.85 -16.29
N ARG A 244 -4.47 -12.10 -16.49
CA ARG A 244 -5.03 -12.97 -17.53
C ARG A 244 -5.95 -14.00 -16.88
N LEU A 245 -7.14 -14.11 -17.43
CA LEU A 245 -8.10 -15.14 -17.02
C LEU A 245 -7.62 -16.51 -17.53
N LYS A 246 -7.49 -17.48 -16.63
CA LYS A 246 -7.12 -18.88 -16.90
C LYS A 246 -8.36 -19.77 -16.99
N LYS A 247 -9.31 -19.57 -16.06
CA LYS A 247 -10.51 -20.39 -15.95
C LYS A 247 -11.71 -19.51 -15.65
N LYS A 248 -12.77 -19.67 -16.44
CA LYS A 248 -14.08 -19.01 -16.24
C LYS A 248 -14.93 -19.82 -15.24
N GLY A 249 -15.95 -19.19 -14.68
CA GLY A 249 -16.89 -19.83 -13.75
C GLY A 249 -16.28 -20.26 -12.42
N THR A 250 -15.09 -19.77 -12.10
CA THR A 250 -14.42 -20.11 -10.85
C THR A 250 -15.09 -19.39 -9.69
N GLN A 251 -15.31 -20.10 -8.58
CA GLN A 251 -15.73 -19.47 -7.35
C GLN A 251 -14.53 -18.75 -6.71
N LEU A 252 -14.64 -17.44 -6.61
CA LEU A 252 -13.73 -16.58 -5.86
C LEU A 252 -14.36 -16.28 -4.51
N SER A 253 -13.55 -16.23 -3.45
CA SER A 253 -14.04 -15.89 -2.11
C SER A 253 -13.15 -14.85 -1.47
N VAL A 254 -13.78 -13.86 -0.84
CA VAL A 254 -13.14 -12.86 0.03
C VAL A 254 -13.93 -12.76 1.32
N LYS A 255 -13.33 -13.21 2.42
CA LYS A 255 -13.94 -13.24 3.75
C LYS A 255 -13.20 -12.27 4.66
N PHE A 256 -13.87 -11.22 5.10
CA PHE A 256 -13.39 -10.34 6.16
C PHE A 256 -13.82 -10.93 7.50
N LYS A 257 -12.87 -11.10 8.40
CA LYS A 257 -13.14 -11.57 9.76
C LYS A 257 -13.34 -10.39 10.71
N GLU A 258 -13.78 -10.66 11.92
CA GLU A 258 -13.87 -9.65 12.97
C GLU A 258 -12.49 -9.05 13.29
N PRO A 259 -12.46 -7.81 13.81
CA PRO A 259 -11.23 -7.20 14.26
C PRO A 259 -10.49 -8.11 15.25
N LEU A 260 -9.18 -8.26 15.08
CA LEU A 260 -8.37 -9.02 16.02
C LEU A 260 -8.18 -8.24 17.32
N ASN A 261 -8.38 -8.94 18.43
CA ASN A 261 -7.91 -8.46 19.72
C ASN A 261 -6.41 -8.75 19.82
N ILE A 262 -5.60 -7.70 19.65
CA ILE A 262 -4.13 -7.79 19.64
C ILE A 262 -3.60 -7.18 20.93
N ASP A 263 -2.77 -7.94 21.65
CA ASP A 263 -1.88 -7.37 22.65
C ASP A 263 -0.69 -6.71 21.94
N TYR A 264 -0.71 -5.38 21.87
CA TYR A 264 0.33 -4.60 21.20
C TYR A 264 1.67 -4.61 21.95
N GLU A 265 1.70 -5.06 23.20
CA GLU A 265 2.94 -5.19 23.98
C GLU A 265 3.56 -6.59 23.81
N ALA A 266 2.81 -7.55 23.27
CA ALA A 266 3.32 -8.89 22.97
C ALA A 266 4.53 -8.87 22.02
N SER A 267 5.31 -9.92 21.97
CA SER A 267 6.43 -10.03 21.04
C SER A 267 5.95 -10.04 19.58
N THR A 268 6.80 -9.59 18.65
CA THR A 268 6.49 -9.62 17.21
C THR A 268 6.21 -11.02 16.69
N ASP A 269 6.78 -12.05 17.31
CA ASP A 269 6.56 -13.44 16.92
C ASP A 269 5.16 -13.92 17.34
N VAL A 270 4.68 -13.53 18.51
CA VAL A 270 3.31 -13.82 18.99
C VAL A 270 2.30 -13.14 18.10
N ILE A 271 2.45 -11.84 17.84
CA ILE A 271 1.56 -11.11 16.95
C ILE A 271 1.55 -11.74 15.55
N LEU A 272 2.72 -12.07 15.01
CA LEU A 272 2.82 -12.68 13.69
C LEU A 272 2.14 -14.05 13.64
N ALA A 273 2.30 -14.88 14.65
CA ALA A 273 1.63 -16.17 14.75
C ALA A 273 0.11 -16.01 14.75
N GLN A 274 -0.42 -15.07 15.56
CA GLN A 274 -1.85 -14.72 15.59
C GLN A 274 -2.35 -14.25 14.22
N LEU A 275 -1.58 -13.41 13.50
CA LEU A 275 -1.93 -12.96 12.15
C LEU A 275 -1.99 -14.12 11.16
N MET A 276 -0.96 -14.99 11.16
CA MET A 276 -0.88 -16.12 10.22
C MET A 276 -2.02 -17.11 10.44
N ASP A 277 -2.42 -17.33 11.68
CA ASP A 277 -3.56 -18.15 12.03
C ASP A 277 -4.88 -17.48 11.57
N ALA A 278 -5.06 -16.20 11.86
CA ALA A 278 -6.25 -15.46 11.50
C ALA A 278 -6.51 -15.41 9.98
N ILE A 279 -5.46 -15.36 9.16
CA ILE A 279 -5.56 -15.41 7.69
C ILE A 279 -5.49 -16.83 7.11
N GLU A 280 -5.61 -17.87 7.95
CA GLU A 280 -5.63 -19.27 7.57
C GLU A 280 -4.35 -19.74 6.82
N GLN A 281 -3.19 -19.25 7.27
CA GLN A 281 -1.88 -19.57 6.71
C GLN A 281 -0.91 -20.15 7.73
N SER A 282 -1.41 -20.56 8.91
CA SER A 282 -0.62 -21.28 9.91
C SER A 282 -0.36 -22.74 9.49
N LYS A 283 0.57 -23.42 10.17
CA LYS A 283 0.86 -24.84 9.94
C LYS A 283 -0.37 -25.73 10.13
N GLU A 284 -1.25 -25.37 11.07
CA GLU A 284 -2.49 -26.10 11.33
C GLU A 284 -3.41 -26.09 10.11
N TYR A 285 -3.59 -24.92 9.48
CA TYR A 285 -4.38 -24.81 8.26
C TYR A 285 -3.72 -25.50 7.07
N MET A 286 -2.39 -25.54 7.01
CA MET A 286 -1.66 -26.28 6.01
C MET A 286 -2.00 -27.79 6.07
N MET A 287 -2.04 -28.37 7.26
CA MET A 287 -2.39 -29.78 7.45
C MET A 287 -3.86 -30.07 7.09
N LYS A 288 -4.77 -29.17 7.50
CA LYS A 288 -6.21 -29.31 7.16
C LYS A 288 -6.51 -29.10 5.67
N GLY A 289 -5.71 -28.28 4.99
CA GLY A 289 -5.92 -27.88 3.59
C GLY A 289 -5.14 -28.66 2.55
N ALA A 290 -4.26 -29.59 2.95
CA ALA A 290 -3.36 -30.32 2.05
C ALA A 290 -4.07 -31.05 0.90
N HIS A 291 -5.33 -31.45 1.08
CA HIS A 291 -6.15 -32.10 0.06
C HIS A 291 -6.75 -31.16 -1.01
N HIS A 292 -6.71 -29.83 -0.79
CA HIS A 292 -7.39 -28.84 -1.64
C HIS A 292 -6.43 -28.01 -2.51
N TRP A 293 -5.13 -28.14 -2.29
CA TRP A 293 -4.11 -27.41 -3.05
C TRP A 293 -3.44 -28.31 -4.08
N PRO A 294 -3.15 -27.84 -5.30
CA PRO A 294 -2.38 -28.59 -6.27
C PRO A 294 -1.01 -28.97 -5.69
N LYS A 295 -0.60 -30.22 -5.86
CA LYS A 295 0.69 -30.76 -5.37
C LYS A 295 1.89 -29.92 -5.82
N GLU A 296 1.82 -29.34 -7.03
CA GLU A 296 2.85 -28.45 -7.61
C GLU A 296 3.06 -27.16 -6.83
N ILE A 297 2.05 -26.71 -6.08
CA ILE A 297 2.14 -25.45 -5.28
C ILE A 297 2.70 -25.74 -3.89
N VAL A 298 2.45 -26.95 -3.35
CA VAL A 298 2.84 -27.34 -1.99
C VAL A 298 4.30 -27.79 -1.95
N HIS A 299 4.80 -28.45 -3.01
CA HIS A 299 6.15 -29.02 -3.07
C HIS A 299 7.22 -28.12 -3.70
N SER A 300 6.90 -26.91 -4.12
CA SER A 300 7.87 -25.92 -4.61
C SER A 300 8.42 -25.03 -3.48
N SER A 301 8.60 -25.60 -2.29
CA SER A 301 9.22 -24.94 -1.13
C SER A 301 10.71 -25.17 -1.05
#